data_010aa710a6e26f1aa84f4ec264ab5d80
#
_entry.id   010aa710a6e26f1aa84f4ec264ab5d80
#
_cell.length_a   1.000
_cell.length_b   1.000
_cell.length_c   1.000
_cell.angle_alpha   90.00
_cell.angle_beta   90.00
_cell.angle_gamma   90.00
#
_symmetry.space_group_name_H-M   'P 1'
#
loop_
_entity.id
_entity.type
_entity.pdbx_description
1 polymer ?
#
loop_
_entity_poly.entity_id
_entity_poly.type
_entity_poly.pdbx_seq_one_letter_code
_entity_poly.pdbx_strand_id
1 'polypeptide(L)'
;MGKHGGAKTRTAVCFSDGVIFFAGAFMSLILVWSYFSIFSPSSNFTLIGFRRGTEPAKCSGFDMQFDPEDPGSFYDDPDLSYSIERPITGWDEKRKQWLESHPSFKPGSENRIVMVTGSQPAPCKNPIGDHLLLRCFKNKVDYCRIHGHDIFYSNSLLHPKMNSYWTKLPAVKAAMLAHPEAEWIWWVDSDAIFTDMEFTLPLHRYRYHNLVVHGWPSIIYDQQSWTAVNAGVFLIRNCQWSMELIDTWKSMGPVSPDYAKWGPIQRSIFKDKLFPESDDQTALIYLLYKHKEVYYPKIYLEAEYYFQGYWIGVVGGFFANVTERYLEMERRRHRYGAFREERFLKGEFGGRGSRRRAFVTHFTGCQPCSGDHNPSYDGDTCWNEMIRALNFADNQVMRAYGYVHTDLSKTSPLQPLPFDYPDETW
;
A
#
# COMPACT_ATOMS: atom_id res chain seq x y z
N MET A 1 55.09 34.02 -72.12
CA MET A 1 55.28 32.56 -72.23
C MET A 1 54.67 31.92 -71.02
N GLY A 2 53.52 31.35 -70.95
CA GLY A 2 52.95 30.24 -71.72
C GLY A 2 52.97 29.07 -70.77
N LYS A 3 51.84 28.61 -70.25
CA LYS A 3 51.04 27.48 -70.64
C LYS A 3 49.98 27.08 -69.68
N HIS A 4 48.87 26.82 -70.23
CA HIS A 4 47.69 26.09 -69.75
C HIS A 4 47.89 24.77 -69.05
N GLY A 5 46.90 24.41 -68.26
CA GLY A 5 46.54 23.04 -67.86
C GLY A 5 45.54 23.05 -66.70
N GLY A 6 44.30 22.97 -66.92
CA GLY A 6 43.44 21.87 -67.18
C GLY A 6 42.63 21.58 -65.92
N ALA A 7 41.40 22.15 -65.79
CA ALA A 7 40.41 21.74 -64.80
C ALA A 7 39.98 20.29 -65.08
N LYS A 8 40.10 19.38 -64.08
CA LYS A 8 39.42 18.08 -64.05
C LYS A 8 38.34 18.07 -62.98
N THR A 9 37.16 17.97 -63.48
CA THR A 9 35.88 17.73 -62.80
C THR A 9 35.93 16.69 -61.74
N ARG A 10 35.61 17.10 -60.51
CA ARG A 10 35.21 16.19 -59.38
C ARG A 10 33.69 16.24 -59.25
N THR A 11 32.96 15.47 -60.03
CA THR A 11 31.50 15.39 -59.94
C THR A 11 30.97 13.96 -59.95
N ALA A 12 31.80 12.95 -59.63
CA ALA A 12 31.35 11.55 -59.64
C ALA A 12 31.34 10.84 -58.30
N VAL A 13 31.74 11.51 -57.20
CA VAL A 13 31.90 10.81 -55.89
C VAL A 13 30.74 11.06 -54.94
N CYS A 14 29.95 12.11 -55.08
CA CYS A 14 28.86 12.42 -54.16
C CYS A 14 27.59 11.57 -54.34
N PHE A 15 27.38 10.89 -55.44
CA PHE A 15 26.16 10.08 -55.66
C PHE A 15 26.26 8.68 -55.08
N SER A 16 27.45 8.10 -54.97
CA SER A 16 27.64 6.75 -54.39
C SER A 16 27.51 6.76 -52.87
N ASP A 17 28.03 7.77 -52.18
CA ASP A 17 28.04 7.86 -50.74
C ASP A 17 26.62 8.10 -50.16
N GLY A 18 25.80 8.88 -50.88
CA GLY A 18 24.38 9.08 -50.53
C GLY A 18 23.57 7.79 -50.62
N VAL A 19 23.77 7.01 -51.68
CA VAL A 19 23.05 5.75 -51.87
C VAL A 19 23.46 4.72 -50.81
N ILE A 20 24.74 4.63 -50.45
CA ILE A 20 25.22 3.74 -49.38
C ILE A 20 24.65 4.17 -48.01
N PHE A 21 24.60 5.48 -47.74
CA PHE A 21 24.02 6.00 -46.50
C PHE A 21 22.52 5.68 -46.35
N PHE A 22 21.75 5.92 -47.43
CA PHE A 22 20.32 5.60 -47.44
C PHE A 22 20.06 4.08 -47.37
N ALA A 23 20.84 3.27 -48.02
CA ALA A 23 20.75 1.81 -47.93
C ALA A 23 21.08 1.31 -46.52
N GLY A 24 22.12 1.87 -45.88
CA GLY A 24 22.48 1.55 -44.49
C GLY A 24 21.40 1.98 -43.51
N ALA A 25 20.82 3.17 -43.64
CA ALA A 25 19.72 3.64 -42.78
C ALA A 25 18.46 2.78 -42.95
N PHE A 26 18.14 2.38 -44.17
CA PHE A 26 16.98 1.52 -44.43
C PHE A 26 17.17 0.11 -43.88
N MET A 27 18.35 -0.49 -43.99
CA MET A 27 18.68 -1.76 -43.38
C MET A 27 18.64 -1.69 -41.85
N SER A 28 19.11 -0.62 -41.25
CA SER A 28 19.01 -0.39 -39.80
C SER A 28 17.56 -0.32 -39.31
N LEU A 29 16.69 0.38 -40.06
CA LEU A 29 15.27 0.42 -39.74
C LEU A 29 14.58 -0.96 -39.85
N ILE A 30 14.94 -1.75 -40.86
CA ILE A 30 14.42 -3.12 -41.00
C ILE A 30 14.89 -4.00 -39.84
N LEU A 31 16.14 -3.90 -39.40
CA LEU A 31 16.67 -4.66 -38.27
C LEU A 31 16.00 -4.26 -36.96
N VAL A 32 15.80 -2.98 -36.72
CA VAL A 32 15.06 -2.47 -35.55
C VAL A 32 13.61 -2.96 -35.57
N TRP A 33 12.95 -2.86 -36.72
CA TRP A 33 11.58 -3.34 -36.86
C TRP A 33 11.45 -4.86 -36.67
N SER A 34 12.39 -5.63 -37.23
CA SER A 34 12.46 -7.08 -37.05
C SER A 34 12.72 -7.46 -35.60
N TYR A 35 13.60 -6.75 -34.90
CA TYR A 35 13.86 -6.95 -33.49
C TYR A 35 12.60 -6.73 -32.64
N PHE A 36 11.88 -5.62 -32.85
CA PHE A 36 10.64 -5.36 -32.13
C PHE A 36 9.53 -6.36 -32.51
N SER A 37 9.48 -6.87 -33.74
CA SER A 37 8.51 -7.88 -34.16
C SER A 37 8.76 -9.25 -33.55
N ILE A 38 10.02 -9.59 -33.24
CA ILE A 38 10.40 -10.91 -32.67
C ILE A 38 10.28 -10.89 -31.13
N PHE A 39 10.54 -9.74 -30.50
CA PHE A 39 10.59 -9.63 -29.02
C PHE A 39 9.37 -8.94 -28.39
N SER A 40 8.37 -8.52 -29.19
CA SER A 40 7.11 -8.08 -28.63
C SER A 40 6.32 -9.31 -28.15
N PRO A 41 5.88 -9.36 -26.89
CA PRO A 41 4.95 -10.42 -26.46
C PRO A 41 3.69 -10.31 -27.31
N SER A 42 3.36 -11.36 -28.01
CA SER A 42 2.16 -11.46 -28.82
C SER A 42 0.93 -11.34 -27.94
N SER A 43 0.40 -10.14 -27.81
CA SER A 43 -1.01 -9.98 -27.48
C SER A 43 -1.78 -10.50 -28.68
N ASN A 44 -2.44 -11.65 -28.51
CA ASN A 44 -3.36 -12.20 -29.50
C ASN A 44 -4.55 -11.25 -29.70
N PHE A 45 -4.33 -10.18 -30.46
CA PHE A 45 -5.40 -9.46 -31.11
C PHE A 45 -5.72 -10.20 -32.38
N THR A 46 -6.75 -11.01 -32.36
CA THR A 46 -7.33 -11.64 -33.54
C THR A 46 -7.94 -10.52 -34.40
N LEU A 47 -7.17 -10.03 -35.36
CA LEU A 47 -7.69 -9.18 -36.43
C LEU A 47 -8.68 -10.05 -37.22
N ILE A 48 -9.96 -9.82 -37.00
CA ILE A 48 -11.02 -10.33 -37.88
C ILE A 48 -10.76 -9.73 -39.26
N GLY A 49 -10.31 -10.59 -40.16
CA GLY A 49 -10.01 -10.22 -41.55
C GLY A 49 -11.26 -9.70 -42.24
N PHE A 50 -11.22 -8.46 -42.70
CA PHE A 50 -12.19 -7.94 -43.65
C PHE A 50 -12.03 -8.67 -44.97
N ARG A 51 -12.85 -9.68 -45.25
CA ARG A 51 -13.10 -10.20 -46.57
C ARG A 51 -13.96 -9.19 -47.33
N ARG A 52 -13.36 -8.54 -48.34
CA ARG A 52 -14.09 -7.80 -49.36
C ARG A 52 -14.82 -8.77 -50.23
N GLY A 53 -16.15 -8.79 -50.17
CA GLY A 53 -16.95 -9.59 -51.07
C GLY A 53 -18.43 -9.51 -50.78
N THR A 54 -19.15 -8.79 -51.61
CA THR A 54 -20.55 -8.98 -52.04
C THR A 54 -21.66 -8.80 -51.03
N GLU A 55 -22.48 -7.80 -51.28
CA GLU A 55 -23.84 -7.46 -50.86
C GLU A 55 -24.03 -7.17 -49.36
N PRO A 56 -24.76 -6.07 -49.03
CA PRO A 56 -25.15 -5.84 -47.65
C PRO A 56 -26.11 -6.93 -47.24
N ALA A 57 -25.64 -7.83 -46.38
CA ALA A 57 -26.53 -8.71 -45.66
C ALA A 57 -27.55 -7.80 -44.97
N LYS A 58 -28.83 -7.97 -45.27
CA LYS A 58 -29.92 -7.42 -44.49
C LYS A 58 -29.58 -7.80 -43.05
N CYS A 59 -29.41 -6.78 -42.22
CA CYS A 59 -29.46 -6.94 -40.77
C CYS A 59 -30.82 -7.55 -40.49
N SER A 60 -30.91 -8.88 -40.44
CA SER A 60 -32.00 -9.56 -39.72
C SER A 60 -31.90 -8.96 -38.31
N GLY A 61 -32.98 -8.30 -37.88
CA GLY A 61 -33.04 -7.67 -36.57
C GLY A 61 -32.49 -8.64 -35.55
N PHE A 62 -31.44 -8.26 -34.87
CA PHE A 62 -31.14 -8.83 -33.57
C PHE A 62 -32.37 -8.46 -32.74
N ASP A 63 -33.29 -9.43 -32.64
CA ASP A 63 -34.28 -9.42 -31.61
C ASP A 63 -33.48 -9.61 -30.32
N MET A 64 -33.04 -8.49 -29.75
CA MET A 64 -32.60 -8.51 -28.38
C MET A 64 -33.85 -8.71 -27.56
N GLN A 65 -34.24 -9.97 -27.43
CA GLN A 65 -35.09 -10.39 -26.34
C GLN A 65 -34.30 -10.04 -25.07
N PHE A 66 -34.59 -8.85 -24.52
CA PHE A 66 -34.26 -8.56 -23.14
C PHE A 66 -34.98 -9.59 -22.32
N ASP A 67 -34.23 -10.57 -21.81
CA ASP A 67 -34.76 -11.45 -20.79
C ASP A 67 -35.06 -10.56 -19.56
N PRO A 68 -36.33 -10.38 -19.17
CA PRO A 68 -36.70 -9.49 -18.10
C PRO A 68 -36.19 -9.94 -16.71
N GLU A 69 -35.52 -11.08 -16.66
CA GLU A 69 -34.93 -11.64 -15.45
C GLU A 69 -33.39 -11.54 -15.39
N ASP A 70 -32.75 -10.76 -16.28
CA ASP A 70 -31.31 -10.53 -16.16
C ASP A 70 -31.10 -9.62 -14.91
N PRO A 71 -30.58 -10.18 -13.80
CA PRO A 71 -30.30 -9.36 -12.63
C PRO A 71 -29.26 -8.33 -13.05
N GLY A 72 -29.64 -7.05 -12.99
CA GLY A 72 -28.78 -5.94 -13.39
C GLY A 72 -27.36 -6.11 -12.89
N SER A 73 -26.38 -5.65 -13.65
CA SER A 73 -24.98 -5.79 -13.27
C SER A 73 -24.72 -5.08 -11.94
N PHE A 74 -23.65 -5.49 -11.25
CA PHE A 74 -23.14 -4.79 -10.07
C PHE A 74 -23.12 -3.26 -10.22
N TYR A 75 -22.78 -2.75 -11.43
CA TYR A 75 -22.71 -1.31 -11.71
C TYR A 75 -24.07 -0.64 -11.93
N ASP A 76 -25.11 -1.41 -12.16
CA ASP A 76 -26.46 -0.91 -12.39
C ASP A 76 -27.30 -0.85 -11.11
N ASP A 77 -26.74 -1.28 -9.97
CA ASP A 77 -27.40 -1.25 -8.67
C ASP A 77 -27.28 0.15 -8.03
N PRO A 78 -28.35 0.96 -8.05
CA PRO A 78 -28.33 2.33 -7.50
C PRO A 78 -28.24 2.35 -5.97
N ASP A 79 -28.45 1.24 -5.29
CA ASP A 79 -28.32 1.13 -3.84
C ASP A 79 -26.87 0.99 -3.38
N LEU A 80 -25.95 0.62 -4.29
CA LEU A 80 -24.53 0.63 -4.01
C LEU A 80 -24.04 2.08 -3.89
N SER A 81 -23.59 2.44 -2.70
CA SER A 81 -23.10 3.76 -2.40
C SER A 81 -21.92 3.70 -1.45
N TYR A 82 -20.85 4.43 -1.77
CA TYR A 82 -19.72 4.60 -0.85
C TYR A 82 -20.07 5.45 0.38
N SER A 83 -21.26 6.05 0.42
CA SER A 83 -21.71 6.81 1.59
C SER A 83 -21.66 5.94 2.84
N ILE A 84 -21.02 6.45 3.89
CA ILE A 84 -20.91 5.74 5.16
C ILE A 84 -22.27 5.59 5.86
N GLU A 85 -23.25 6.40 5.52
CA GLU A 85 -24.58 6.38 6.14
C GLU A 85 -25.47 5.26 5.60
N ARG A 86 -25.24 4.79 4.36
CA ARG A 86 -26.04 3.73 3.74
C ARG A 86 -25.41 2.37 4.00
N PRO A 87 -26.10 1.45 4.70
CA PRO A 87 -25.63 0.08 4.84
C PRO A 87 -25.66 -0.65 3.50
N ILE A 88 -24.71 -1.54 3.29
CA ILE A 88 -24.64 -2.42 2.13
C ILE A 88 -25.07 -3.83 2.55
N THR A 89 -25.98 -4.43 1.79
CA THR A 89 -26.47 -5.78 2.02
C THR A 89 -26.21 -6.69 0.82
N GLY A 90 -26.04 -8.00 1.07
CA GLY A 90 -25.80 -8.97 0.01
C GLY A 90 -24.46 -8.81 -0.71
N TRP A 91 -23.45 -8.19 -0.05
CA TRP A 91 -22.18 -7.85 -0.67
C TRP A 91 -21.42 -9.08 -1.17
N ASP A 92 -21.43 -10.18 -0.42
CA ASP A 92 -20.74 -11.42 -0.82
C ASP A 92 -21.28 -11.98 -2.14
N GLU A 93 -22.59 -11.95 -2.34
CA GLU A 93 -23.21 -12.42 -3.57
C GLU A 93 -22.93 -11.45 -4.73
N LYS A 94 -23.05 -10.14 -4.52
CA LYS A 94 -22.72 -9.11 -5.53
C LYS A 94 -21.26 -9.23 -5.98
N ARG A 95 -20.34 -9.40 -5.04
CA ARG A 95 -18.91 -9.59 -5.31
C ARG A 95 -18.65 -10.89 -6.08
N LYS A 96 -19.33 -11.98 -5.72
CA LYS A 96 -19.23 -13.26 -6.42
C LYS A 96 -19.68 -13.14 -7.87
N GLN A 97 -20.83 -12.52 -8.13
CA GLN A 97 -21.35 -12.28 -9.49
C GLN A 97 -20.37 -11.42 -10.31
N TRP A 98 -19.80 -10.38 -9.70
CA TRP A 98 -18.77 -9.56 -10.34
C TRP A 98 -17.56 -10.39 -10.76
N LEU A 99 -17.03 -11.24 -9.87
CA LEU A 99 -15.90 -12.13 -10.17
C LEU A 99 -16.25 -13.18 -11.24
N GLU A 100 -17.49 -13.63 -11.32
CA GLU A 100 -17.95 -14.56 -12.36
C GLU A 100 -17.98 -13.90 -13.73
N SER A 101 -18.40 -12.63 -13.80
CA SER A 101 -18.38 -11.84 -15.04
C SER A 101 -16.99 -11.31 -15.43
N HIS A 102 -16.01 -11.41 -14.52
CA HIS A 102 -14.64 -10.96 -14.75
C HIS A 102 -13.61 -12.07 -14.48
N PRO A 103 -13.60 -13.13 -15.30
CA PRO A 103 -12.81 -14.35 -15.04
C PRO A 103 -11.30 -14.12 -14.97
N SER A 104 -10.79 -13.04 -15.57
CA SER A 104 -9.36 -12.66 -15.50
C SER A 104 -8.90 -12.27 -14.10
N PHE A 105 -9.82 -11.89 -13.22
CA PHE A 105 -9.51 -11.51 -11.84
C PHE A 105 -9.62 -12.68 -10.85
N LYS A 106 -10.19 -13.83 -11.25
CA LYS A 106 -10.31 -15.01 -10.38
C LYS A 106 -8.98 -15.61 -9.90
N PRO A 107 -7.95 -15.79 -10.77
CA PRO A 107 -6.70 -16.37 -10.32
C PRO A 107 -6.00 -15.45 -9.30
N GLY A 108 -5.67 -15.99 -8.12
CA GLY A 108 -4.98 -15.29 -7.05
C GLY A 108 -5.82 -14.24 -6.31
N SER A 109 -7.14 -14.22 -6.55
CA SER A 109 -8.04 -13.26 -5.88
C SER A 109 -8.00 -13.39 -4.36
N GLU A 110 -7.80 -14.60 -3.82
CA GLU A 110 -7.72 -14.89 -2.39
C GLU A 110 -6.52 -14.24 -1.67
N ASN A 111 -5.53 -13.78 -2.43
CA ASN A 111 -4.34 -13.11 -1.90
C ASN A 111 -4.22 -11.65 -2.34
N ARG A 112 -5.20 -11.13 -3.10
CA ARG A 112 -5.14 -9.77 -3.61
C ARG A 112 -5.42 -8.76 -2.52
N ILE A 113 -4.49 -7.81 -2.39
CA ILE A 113 -4.55 -6.74 -1.40
C ILE A 113 -4.61 -5.39 -2.12
N VAL A 114 -5.53 -4.53 -1.69
CA VAL A 114 -5.51 -3.11 -1.99
C VAL A 114 -5.18 -2.36 -0.71
N MET A 115 -4.03 -1.69 -0.69
CA MET A 115 -3.66 -0.80 0.41
C MET A 115 -4.38 0.53 0.27
N VAL A 116 -4.97 0.99 1.35
CA VAL A 116 -5.61 2.31 1.46
C VAL A 116 -4.88 3.12 2.51
N THR A 117 -4.45 4.29 2.14
CA THR A 117 -3.84 5.27 3.03
C THR A 117 -4.35 6.66 2.65
N GLY A 118 -4.07 7.67 3.45
CA GLY A 118 -4.50 9.02 3.10
C GLY A 118 -4.08 10.06 4.12
N SER A 119 -4.31 11.31 3.77
CA SER A 119 -4.10 12.46 4.65
C SER A 119 -5.22 13.49 4.45
N GLN A 120 -5.13 14.60 5.18
CA GLN A 120 -6.07 15.71 5.06
C GLN A 120 -6.04 16.32 3.63
N PRO A 121 -7.15 16.94 3.18
CA PRO A 121 -7.27 17.50 1.83
C PRO A 121 -6.55 18.85 1.65
N ALA A 122 -6.15 19.53 2.73
CA ALA A 122 -5.52 20.83 2.70
C ALA A 122 -3.99 20.73 2.92
N PRO A 123 -3.21 21.70 2.43
CA PRO A 123 -1.78 21.80 2.74
C PRO A 123 -1.51 21.82 4.25
N CYS A 124 -0.38 21.27 4.65
CA CYS A 124 0.04 21.19 6.04
C CYS A 124 0.34 22.57 6.62
N LYS A 125 0.02 22.77 7.90
CA LYS A 125 0.41 23.95 8.66
C LYS A 125 1.91 23.90 9.03
N ASN A 126 2.40 22.70 9.33
CA ASN A 126 3.81 22.47 9.58
C ASN A 126 4.61 22.62 8.27
N PRO A 127 5.63 23.47 8.19
CA PRO A 127 6.40 23.69 6.96
C PRO A 127 7.03 22.44 6.35
N ILE A 128 7.37 21.44 7.17
CA ILE A 128 7.95 20.18 6.70
C ILE A 128 6.90 19.09 6.52
N GLY A 129 5.64 19.34 6.88
CA GLY A 129 4.58 18.34 6.98
C GLY A 129 4.25 17.70 5.64
N ASP A 130 4.05 18.51 4.60
CA ASP A 130 3.76 18.00 3.24
C ASP A 130 4.89 17.12 2.71
N HIS A 131 6.14 17.49 2.97
CA HIS A 131 7.31 16.70 2.59
C HIS A 131 7.38 15.36 3.34
N LEU A 132 7.13 15.37 4.64
CA LEU A 132 7.09 14.13 5.44
C LEU A 132 5.98 13.20 4.98
N LEU A 133 4.78 13.71 4.75
CA LEU A 133 3.65 12.93 4.24
C LEU A 133 3.93 12.36 2.85
N LEU A 134 4.55 13.14 1.95
CA LEU A 134 4.97 12.64 0.63
C LEU A 134 5.95 11.47 0.76
N ARG A 135 6.94 11.57 1.66
CA ARG A 135 7.89 10.49 1.91
C ARG A 135 7.24 9.26 2.53
N CYS A 136 6.31 9.45 3.46
CA CYS A 136 5.52 8.36 4.03
C CYS A 136 4.66 7.66 2.96
N PHE A 137 4.09 8.42 2.02
CA PHE A 137 3.37 7.84 0.89
C PHE A 137 4.30 7.09 -0.07
N LYS A 138 5.45 7.69 -0.43
CA LYS A 138 6.47 7.01 -1.26
C LYS A 138 6.90 5.67 -0.64
N ASN A 139 7.12 5.61 0.66
CA ASN A 139 7.47 4.37 1.37
C ASN A 139 6.41 3.26 1.15
N LYS A 140 5.13 3.61 1.24
CA LYS A 140 4.02 2.69 0.99
C LYS A 140 3.95 2.26 -0.48
N VAL A 141 4.16 3.19 -1.41
CA VAL A 141 4.22 2.89 -2.85
C VAL A 141 5.36 1.92 -3.16
N ASP A 142 6.54 2.14 -2.58
CA ASP A 142 7.68 1.25 -2.79
C ASP A 142 7.41 -0.15 -2.22
N TYR A 143 6.83 -0.25 -1.04
CA TYR A 143 6.42 -1.54 -0.47
C TYR A 143 5.41 -2.25 -1.38
N CYS A 144 4.37 -1.55 -1.84
CA CYS A 144 3.36 -2.12 -2.74
C CYS A 144 3.98 -2.60 -4.06
N ARG A 145 4.92 -1.85 -4.65
CA ARG A 145 5.63 -2.27 -5.86
C ARG A 145 6.43 -3.55 -5.66
N ILE A 146 7.14 -3.66 -4.53
CA ILE A 146 7.96 -4.84 -4.22
C ILE A 146 7.09 -6.09 -4.09
N HIS A 147 5.89 -5.94 -3.51
CA HIS A 147 5.01 -7.06 -3.17
C HIS A 147 3.84 -7.26 -4.15
N GLY A 148 3.72 -6.44 -5.19
CA GLY A 148 2.65 -6.56 -6.18
C GLY A 148 1.26 -6.23 -5.64
N HIS A 149 1.17 -5.27 -4.69
CA HIS A 149 -0.08 -4.78 -4.14
C HIS A 149 -0.52 -3.50 -4.84
N ASP A 150 -1.83 -3.34 -4.98
CA ASP A 150 -2.41 -2.07 -5.40
C ASP A 150 -2.44 -1.09 -4.22
N ILE A 151 -2.36 0.22 -4.52
CA ILE A 151 -2.39 1.27 -3.50
C ILE A 151 -3.30 2.41 -3.91
N PHE A 152 -4.14 2.84 -2.99
CA PHE A 152 -5.00 4.00 -3.12
C PHE A 152 -4.69 5.04 -2.04
N TYR A 153 -4.39 6.28 -2.45
CA TYR A 153 -4.17 7.39 -1.55
C TYR A 153 -5.39 8.30 -1.49
N SER A 154 -6.07 8.34 -0.33
CA SER A 154 -7.24 9.16 -0.10
C SER A 154 -6.87 10.48 0.55
N ASN A 155 -7.14 11.58 -0.14
CA ASN A 155 -7.08 12.94 0.40
C ASN A 155 -8.45 13.63 0.37
N SER A 156 -9.52 12.85 0.26
CA SER A 156 -10.89 13.35 0.18
C SER A 156 -11.60 13.18 1.50
N LEU A 157 -12.36 14.21 1.91
CA LEU A 157 -13.28 14.12 3.03
C LEU A 157 -14.61 13.53 2.54
N LEU A 158 -14.74 12.20 2.57
CA LEU A 158 -15.92 11.49 2.05
C LEU A 158 -17.21 11.75 2.86
N HIS A 159 -17.07 12.22 4.10
CA HIS A 159 -18.21 12.62 4.93
C HIS A 159 -17.78 13.74 5.91
N PRO A 160 -18.52 14.87 5.98
CA PRO A 160 -18.10 16.07 6.71
C PRO A 160 -17.90 15.86 8.21
N LYS A 161 -18.65 14.95 8.82
CA LYS A 161 -18.50 14.61 10.25
C LYS A 161 -17.42 13.54 10.50
N MET A 162 -17.11 12.68 9.53
CA MET A 162 -16.12 11.61 9.66
C MET A 162 -14.75 12.15 9.29
N ASN A 163 -14.19 12.99 10.15
CA ASN A 163 -12.88 13.63 9.99
C ASN A 163 -11.81 13.01 10.91
N SER A 164 -10.55 13.45 10.76
CA SER A 164 -9.42 12.94 11.52
C SER A 164 -9.33 11.40 11.43
N TYR A 165 -9.12 10.72 12.54
CA TYR A 165 -9.01 9.24 12.61
C TYR A 165 -10.28 8.48 12.18
N TRP A 166 -11.45 9.12 12.15
CA TRP A 166 -12.67 8.50 11.66
C TRP A 166 -12.77 8.42 10.13
N THR A 167 -11.95 9.16 9.37
CA THR A 167 -11.97 9.16 7.90
C THR A 167 -11.65 7.80 7.29
N LYS A 168 -10.95 6.93 8.04
CA LYS A 168 -10.59 5.59 7.58
C LYS A 168 -11.80 4.71 7.25
N LEU A 169 -12.88 4.81 8.00
CA LEU A 169 -14.05 3.95 7.79
C LEU A 169 -14.77 4.22 6.46
N PRO A 170 -15.11 5.48 6.08
CA PRO A 170 -15.66 5.73 4.75
C PRO A 170 -14.66 5.42 3.63
N ALA A 171 -13.35 5.65 3.83
CA ALA A 171 -12.34 5.34 2.83
C ALA A 171 -12.20 3.84 2.58
N VAL A 172 -12.18 3.03 3.64
CA VAL A 172 -12.14 1.57 3.55
C VAL A 172 -13.41 1.02 2.90
N LYS A 173 -14.59 1.51 3.28
CA LYS A 173 -15.86 1.12 2.64
C LYS A 173 -15.85 1.44 1.15
N ALA A 174 -15.43 2.64 0.77
CA ALA A 174 -15.33 3.04 -0.63
C ALA A 174 -14.37 2.13 -1.41
N ALA A 175 -13.23 1.79 -0.83
CA ALA A 175 -12.26 0.89 -1.44
C ALA A 175 -12.83 -0.53 -1.61
N MET A 176 -13.58 -1.05 -0.63
CA MET A 176 -14.24 -2.36 -0.75
C MET A 176 -15.18 -2.41 -1.96
N LEU A 177 -15.97 -1.36 -2.14
CA LEU A 177 -16.95 -1.27 -3.24
C LEU A 177 -16.27 -1.04 -4.60
N ALA A 178 -15.20 -0.24 -4.64
CA ALA A 178 -14.47 0.06 -5.86
C ALA A 178 -13.57 -1.10 -6.35
N HIS A 179 -13.20 -2.01 -5.44
CA HIS A 179 -12.28 -3.12 -5.68
C HIS A 179 -12.91 -4.48 -5.31
N PRO A 180 -13.99 -4.91 -6.00
CA PRO A 180 -14.61 -6.20 -5.74
C PRO A 180 -13.65 -7.38 -5.99
N GLU A 181 -12.59 -7.19 -6.79
CA GLU A 181 -11.53 -8.17 -7.03
C GLU A 181 -10.61 -8.38 -5.83
N ALA A 182 -10.51 -7.40 -4.94
CA ALA A 182 -9.64 -7.49 -3.78
C ALA A 182 -10.25 -8.37 -2.69
N GLU A 183 -9.47 -9.30 -2.17
CA GLU A 183 -9.85 -10.09 -0.99
C GLU A 183 -9.64 -9.31 0.29
N TRP A 184 -8.61 -8.46 0.32
CA TRP A 184 -8.23 -7.70 1.48
C TRP A 184 -8.10 -6.22 1.16
N ILE A 185 -8.69 -5.38 2.01
CA ILE A 185 -8.39 -3.95 2.06
C ILE A 185 -7.47 -3.73 3.25
N TRP A 186 -6.34 -3.10 3.01
CA TRP A 186 -5.33 -2.85 4.02
C TRP A 186 -5.25 -1.36 4.35
N TRP A 187 -5.83 -0.97 5.46
CA TRP A 187 -5.67 0.39 5.95
C TRP A 187 -4.31 0.58 6.61
N VAL A 188 -3.61 1.65 6.24
CA VAL A 188 -2.32 2.06 6.83
C VAL A 188 -2.35 3.56 7.02
N ASP A 189 -2.31 4.03 8.28
CA ASP A 189 -2.29 5.45 8.61
C ASP A 189 -1.12 6.17 7.90
N SER A 190 -1.29 7.47 7.62
CA SER A 190 -0.29 8.25 6.86
C SER A 190 1.08 8.29 7.52
N ASP A 191 1.13 8.29 8.86
CA ASP A 191 2.32 8.33 9.71
C ASP A 191 2.86 6.94 10.10
N ALA A 192 2.34 5.87 9.52
CA ALA A 192 2.89 4.52 9.62
C ALA A 192 3.87 4.25 8.47
N ILE A 193 5.07 3.74 8.77
CA ILE A 193 6.19 3.55 7.84
C ILE A 193 6.58 2.07 7.81
N PHE A 194 6.66 1.48 6.61
CA PHE A 194 7.25 0.15 6.44
C PHE A 194 8.75 0.23 6.68
N THR A 195 9.23 -0.37 7.76
CA THR A 195 10.64 -0.42 8.12
C THR A 195 11.29 -1.79 7.85
N ASP A 196 10.50 -2.78 7.42
CA ASP A 196 10.97 -4.00 6.76
C ASP A 196 10.32 -4.12 5.38
N MET A 197 11.01 -3.63 4.35
CA MET A 197 10.51 -3.58 2.97
C MET A 197 10.41 -4.97 2.30
N GLU A 198 11.07 -5.98 2.86
CA GLU A 198 11.09 -7.33 2.29
C GLU A 198 10.10 -8.29 2.96
N PHE A 199 9.45 -7.84 4.05
CA PHE A 199 8.52 -8.70 4.77
C PHE A 199 7.23 -8.92 3.99
N THR A 200 6.84 -10.19 3.84
CA THR A 200 5.58 -10.59 3.21
C THR A 200 4.55 -10.99 4.27
N LEU A 201 3.34 -10.48 4.15
CA LEU A 201 2.24 -10.81 5.05
C LEU A 201 1.90 -12.30 5.01
N PRO A 202 1.78 -12.97 6.18
CA PRO A 202 1.45 -14.39 6.25
C PRO A 202 -0.06 -14.61 6.11
N LEU A 203 -0.66 -14.29 4.96
CA LEU A 203 -2.11 -14.33 4.74
C LEU A 203 -2.75 -15.70 5.05
N HIS A 204 -2.00 -16.79 4.87
CA HIS A 204 -2.46 -18.14 5.19
C HIS A 204 -2.86 -18.31 6.67
N ARG A 205 -2.31 -17.50 7.58
CA ARG A 205 -2.67 -17.48 9.02
C ARG A 205 -4.03 -16.86 9.26
N TYR A 206 -4.48 -15.97 8.38
CA TYR A 206 -5.68 -15.16 8.54
C TYR A 206 -6.89 -15.70 7.76
N ARG A 207 -6.76 -16.86 7.12
CA ARG A 207 -7.78 -17.41 6.21
C ARG A 207 -9.18 -17.54 6.82
N TYR A 208 -9.31 -17.68 8.12
CA TYR A 208 -10.58 -17.83 8.85
C TYR A 208 -11.06 -16.55 9.53
N HIS A 209 -10.31 -15.46 9.39
CA HIS A 209 -10.60 -14.19 10.02
C HIS A 209 -10.96 -13.13 8.98
N ASN A 210 -11.72 -12.15 9.40
CA ASN A 210 -12.21 -11.07 8.54
C ASN A 210 -11.55 -9.72 8.87
N LEU A 211 -10.94 -9.60 10.06
CA LEU A 211 -10.14 -8.44 10.45
C LEU A 211 -8.83 -8.93 11.08
N VAL A 212 -7.72 -8.33 10.70
CA VAL A 212 -6.41 -8.50 11.34
C VAL A 212 -5.98 -7.15 11.85
N VAL A 213 -5.69 -7.04 13.13
CA VAL A 213 -5.29 -5.80 13.78
C VAL A 213 -4.25 -6.10 14.87
N HIS A 214 -3.32 -5.17 15.09
CA HIS A 214 -2.34 -5.33 16.15
C HIS A 214 -2.98 -5.18 17.53
N GLY A 215 -2.72 -6.14 18.42
CA GLY A 215 -3.27 -6.09 19.76
C GLY A 215 -3.06 -7.38 20.57
N TRP A 216 -3.48 -7.31 21.83
CA TRP A 216 -3.31 -8.41 22.80
C TRP A 216 -4.59 -8.70 23.56
N PRO A 217 -5.07 -9.96 23.56
CA PRO A 217 -6.28 -10.34 24.29
C PRO A 217 -6.24 -9.99 25.78
N SER A 218 -5.11 -10.24 26.45
CA SER A 218 -4.96 -9.94 27.88
C SER A 218 -5.11 -8.45 28.20
N ILE A 219 -4.63 -7.59 27.31
CA ILE A 219 -4.76 -6.13 27.50
C ILE A 219 -6.21 -5.67 27.30
N ILE A 220 -6.96 -6.32 26.38
CA ILE A 220 -8.39 -6.03 26.17
C ILE A 220 -9.22 -6.49 27.37
N TYR A 221 -9.08 -7.78 27.76
CA TYR A 221 -10.03 -8.44 28.64
C TYR A 221 -9.64 -8.35 30.12
N ASP A 222 -8.34 -8.41 30.44
CA ASP A 222 -7.87 -8.45 31.84
C ASP A 222 -7.50 -7.04 32.32
N GLN A 223 -6.81 -6.25 31.50
CA GLN A 223 -6.34 -4.90 31.84
C GLN A 223 -7.34 -3.80 31.48
N GLN A 224 -8.22 -4.03 30.51
CA GLN A 224 -9.19 -3.07 30.02
C GLN A 224 -8.53 -1.73 29.63
N SER A 225 -7.44 -1.81 28.87
CA SER A 225 -6.70 -0.63 28.42
C SER A 225 -7.16 -0.18 27.03
N TRP A 226 -7.22 1.14 26.83
CA TRP A 226 -7.52 1.75 25.54
C TRP A 226 -6.37 1.61 24.52
N THR A 227 -5.20 1.16 24.95
CA THR A 227 -4.04 0.85 24.09
C THR A 227 -3.96 -0.63 23.71
N ALA A 228 -4.97 -1.42 24.04
CA ALA A 228 -4.99 -2.87 23.83
C ALA A 228 -4.93 -3.28 22.34
N VAL A 229 -5.39 -2.41 21.46
CA VAL A 229 -5.40 -2.57 20.01
C VAL A 229 -4.88 -1.27 19.38
N ASN A 230 -4.24 -1.35 18.22
CA ASN A 230 -3.96 -0.16 17.42
C ASN A 230 -4.74 -0.20 16.09
N ALA A 231 -5.64 0.75 15.91
CA ALA A 231 -6.50 0.86 14.73
C ALA A 231 -5.89 1.65 13.57
N GLY A 232 -4.62 2.03 13.66
CA GLY A 232 -3.93 2.75 12.58
C GLY A 232 -3.40 1.87 11.45
N VAL A 233 -3.29 0.55 11.70
CA VAL A 233 -2.90 -0.45 10.70
C VAL A 233 -3.77 -1.68 10.86
N PHE A 234 -4.56 -2.02 9.86
CA PHE A 234 -5.37 -3.23 9.86
C PHE A 234 -5.67 -3.76 8.46
N LEU A 235 -5.75 -5.10 8.32
CA LEU A 235 -6.33 -5.74 7.15
C LEU A 235 -7.79 -6.10 7.44
N ILE A 236 -8.68 -5.78 6.51
CA ILE A 236 -10.08 -6.14 6.58
C ILE A 236 -10.48 -6.89 5.30
N ARG A 237 -11.14 -8.05 5.47
CA ARG A 237 -11.58 -8.85 4.33
C ARG A 237 -12.73 -8.16 3.61
N ASN A 238 -12.72 -8.17 2.30
CA ASN A 238 -13.78 -7.59 1.49
C ASN A 238 -14.98 -8.55 1.44
N CYS A 239 -15.84 -8.49 2.47
CA CYS A 239 -16.99 -9.37 2.64
C CYS A 239 -18.14 -8.68 3.40
N GLN A 240 -19.34 -9.29 3.37
CA GLN A 240 -20.54 -8.74 4.04
C GLN A 240 -20.33 -8.49 5.52
N TRP A 241 -19.71 -9.44 6.24
CA TRP A 241 -19.40 -9.28 7.67
C TRP A 241 -18.62 -7.99 7.95
N SER A 242 -17.68 -7.65 7.09
CA SER A 242 -16.85 -6.46 7.24
C SER A 242 -17.63 -5.17 6.99
N MET A 243 -18.59 -5.20 6.05
CA MET A 243 -19.52 -4.08 5.87
C MET A 243 -20.37 -3.83 7.13
N GLU A 244 -20.87 -4.90 7.74
CA GLU A 244 -21.63 -4.85 8.99
C GLU A 244 -20.77 -4.38 10.18
N LEU A 245 -19.50 -4.82 10.24
CA LEU A 245 -18.56 -4.32 11.24
C LEU A 245 -18.33 -2.81 11.08
N ILE A 246 -18.09 -2.32 9.87
CA ILE A 246 -17.93 -0.88 9.61
C ILE A 246 -19.18 -0.10 10.03
N ASP A 247 -20.38 -0.62 9.72
CA ASP A 247 -21.63 0.00 10.11
C ASP A 247 -21.81 0.06 11.64
N THR A 248 -21.42 -0.99 12.35
CA THR A 248 -21.46 -1.01 13.82
C THR A 248 -20.37 -0.09 14.40
N TRP A 249 -19.17 -0.12 13.85
CA TRP A 249 -18.04 0.70 14.29
C TRP A 249 -18.34 2.20 14.15
N LYS A 250 -18.85 2.63 12.98
CA LYS A 250 -19.26 4.02 12.74
C LYS A 250 -20.36 4.54 13.67
N SER A 251 -21.20 3.64 14.20
CA SER A 251 -22.29 4.01 15.10
C SER A 251 -21.80 4.65 16.41
N MET A 252 -20.53 4.48 16.74
CA MET A 252 -19.86 5.13 17.87
C MET A 252 -19.07 6.38 17.44
N GLY A 253 -19.08 6.72 16.15
CA GLY A 253 -18.40 7.87 15.57
C GLY A 253 -19.28 9.09 15.38
N PRO A 254 -18.69 10.19 14.85
CA PRO A 254 -19.36 11.50 14.75
C PRO A 254 -20.60 11.56 13.86
N VAL A 255 -20.80 10.56 13.00
CA VAL A 255 -22.02 10.44 12.18
C VAL A 255 -23.24 10.04 13.01
N SER A 256 -22.99 9.40 14.15
CA SER A 256 -24.05 8.93 15.05
C SER A 256 -24.69 10.09 15.83
N PRO A 257 -26.01 10.13 16.00
CA PRO A 257 -26.68 11.07 16.89
C PRO A 257 -26.29 10.85 18.36
N ASP A 258 -25.83 9.65 18.71
CA ASP A 258 -25.42 9.27 20.07
C ASP A 258 -23.92 9.46 20.34
N TYR A 259 -23.17 10.08 19.41
CA TYR A 259 -21.71 10.23 19.51
C TYR A 259 -21.25 10.76 20.87
N ALA A 260 -21.90 11.81 21.38
CA ALA A 260 -21.52 12.41 22.67
C ALA A 260 -21.65 11.47 23.89
N LYS A 261 -22.45 10.40 23.79
CA LYS A 261 -22.61 9.42 24.85
C LYS A 261 -21.47 8.40 24.90
N TRP A 262 -20.86 8.13 23.75
CA TRP A 262 -19.88 7.05 23.61
C TRP A 262 -18.56 7.32 24.33
N GLY A 263 -18.06 8.54 24.32
CA GLY A 263 -16.84 8.89 25.04
C GLY A 263 -16.93 8.57 26.54
N PRO A 264 -17.95 9.07 27.29
CA PRO A 264 -18.18 8.71 28.69
C PRO A 264 -18.33 7.20 28.92
N ILE A 265 -19.07 6.48 28.04
CA ILE A 265 -19.24 5.03 28.16
C ILE A 265 -17.89 4.32 28.06
N GLN A 266 -17.09 4.67 27.05
CA GLN A 266 -15.75 4.08 26.84
C GLN A 266 -14.83 4.37 28.02
N ARG A 267 -14.78 5.61 28.50
CA ARG A 267 -13.97 5.97 29.71
C ARG A 267 -14.46 5.31 31.00
N SER A 268 -15.70 4.93 31.09
CA SER A 268 -16.21 4.18 32.24
C SER A 268 -15.62 2.78 32.34
N ILE A 269 -15.15 2.21 31.20
CA ILE A 269 -14.54 0.89 31.09
C ILE A 269 -13.01 1.01 31.03
N PHE A 270 -12.50 1.77 30.06
CA PHE A 270 -11.08 1.99 29.80
C PHE A 270 -10.59 3.20 30.57
N LYS A 271 -10.17 2.98 31.84
CA LYS A 271 -9.86 4.07 32.77
C LYS A 271 -8.61 4.87 32.40
N ASP A 272 -7.74 4.27 31.61
CA ASP A 272 -6.51 4.87 31.10
C ASP A 272 -6.71 5.69 29.80
N LYS A 273 -7.94 5.77 29.29
CA LYS A 273 -8.26 6.61 28.11
C LYS A 273 -8.02 8.09 28.38
N LEU A 274 -7.14 8.71 27.58
CA LEU A 274 -6.64 10.06 27.86
C LEU A 274 -7.65 11.18 27.52
N PHE A 275 -8.43 11.02 26.45
CA PHE A 275 -9.33 12.07 25.97
C PHE A 275 -10.81 11.66 26.11
N PRO A 276 -11.72 12.66 26.26
CA PRO A 276 -13.10 12.39 26.64
C PRO A 276 -13.99 11.89 25.49
N GLU A 277 -13.61 12.20 24.23
CA GLU A 277 -14.41 11.84 23.06
C GLU A 277 -14.25 10.37 22.68
N SER A 278 -15.23 9.83 21.97
CA SER A 278 -15.10 8.53 21.31
C SER A 278 -14.13 8.64 20.14
N ASP A 279 -13.21 7.69 20.02
CA ASP A 279 -12.29 7.53 18.92
C ASP A 279 -12.46 6.16 18.26
N ASP A 280 -11.94 6.02 17.05
CA ASP A 280 -12.05 4.82 16.25
C ASP A 280 -11.40 3.61 16.94
N GLN A 281 -10.24 3.78 17.54
CA GLN A 281 -9.50 2.71 18.23
C GLN A 281 -10.26 2.21 19.46
N THR A 282 -10.66 3.13 20.35
CA THR A 282 -11.42 2.73 21.56
C THR A 282 -12.78 2.14 21.21
N ALA A 283 -13.41 2.61 20.13
CA ALA A 283 -14.65 2.04 19.64
C ALA A 283 -14.46 0.59 19.18
N LEU A 284 -13.38 0.27 18.45
CA LEU A 284 -13.07 -1.11 18.06
C LEU A 284 -12.77 -1.99 19.30
N ILE A 285 -12.00 -1.48 20.26
CA ILE A 285 -11.72 -2.21 21.51
C ILE A 285 -13.02 -2.47 22.28
N TYR A 286 -13.93 -1.48 22.31
CA TYR A 286 -15.23 -1.63 22.96
C TYR A 286 -16.07 -2.75 22.33
N LEU A 287 -16.09 -2.88 20.99
CA LEU A 287 -16.77 -3.98 20.32
C LEU A 287 -16.18 -5.34 20.70
N LEU A 288 -14.85 -5.45 20.70
CA LEU A 288 -14.15 -6.65 21.13
C LEU A 288 -14.46 -7.00 22.59
N TYR A 289 -14.45 -6.01 23.47
CA TYR A 289 -14.66 -6.21 24.91
C TYR A 289 -16.12 -6.58 25.23
N LYS A 290 -17.10 -5.83 24.68
CA LYS A 290 -18.52 -6.00 25.00
C LYS A 290 -19.20 -7.13 24.25
N HIS A 291 -18.75 -7.40 23.02
CA HIS A 291 -19.36 -8.37 22.13
C HIS A 291 -18.34 -9.42 21.69
N LYS A 292 -17.57 -9.92 22.67
CA LYS A 292 -16.49 -10.89 22.48
C LYS A 292 -16.92 -12.08 21.61
N GLU A 293 -18.04 -12.70 21.95
CA GLU A 293 -18.54 -13.92 21.29
C GLU A 293 -18.88 -13.68 19.79
N VAL A 294 -19.21 -12.43 19.44
CA VAL A 294 -19.56 -12.05 18.06
C VAL A 294 -18.30 -11.73 17.23
N TYR A 295 -17.39 -10.93 17.80
CA TYR A 295 -16.29 -10.34 17.03
C TYR A 295 -14.98 -11.12 17.15
N TYR A 296 -14.62 -11.59 18.32
CA TYR A 296 -13.34 -12.26 18.56
C TYR A 296 -13.08 -13.46 17.64
N PRO A 297 -14.07 -14.33 17.33
CA PRO A 297 -13.83 -15.45 16.43
C PRO A 297 -13.48 -15.05 14.98
N LYS A 298 -13.78 -13.80 14.58
CA LYS A 298 -13.54 -13.26 13.23
C LYS A 298 -12.42 -12.24 13.17
N ILE A 299 -11.83 -11.89 14.31
CA ILE A 299 -10.76 -10.90 14.41
C ILE A 299 -9.48 -11.58 14.89
N TYR A 300 -8.41 -11.44 14.11
CA TYR A 300 -7.08 -11.90 14.49
C TYR A 300 -6.30 -10.76 15.14
N LEU A 301 -5.89 -10.94 16.40
CA LEU A 301 -5.02 -10.01 17.09
C LEU A 301 -3.56 -10.39 16.83
N GLU A 302 -2.89 -9.64 15.95
CA GLU A 302 -1.52 -9.93 15.55
C GLU A 302 -0.51 -9.25 16.48
N ALA A 303 0.35 -10.02 17.09
CA ALA A 303 1.36 -9.54 18.03
C ALA A 303 2.77 -10.07 17.75
N GLU A 304 2.98 -10.84 16.66
CA GLU A 304 4.23 -11.59 16.49
C GLU A 304 5.33 -10.86 15.72
N TYR A 305 5.01 -9.95 14.78
CA TYR A 305 6.00 -9.38 13.86
C TYR A 305 5.93 -7.85 13.70
N TYR A 306 5.42 -7.15 14.69
CA TYR A 306 5.22 -5.70 14.60
C TYR A 306 4.37 -5.30 13.39
N PHE A 307 3.21 -5.94 13.24
CA PHE A 307 2.20 -5.54 12.27
C PHE A 307 1.87 -4.04 12.42
N GLN A 308 1.99 -3.55 13.64
CA GLN A 308 2.12 -2.14 14.02
C GLN A 308 3.11 -2.07 15.19
N GLY A 309 4.20 -1.32 15.03
CA GLY A 309 5.20 -1.09 16.07
C GLY A 309 5.19 0.37 16.54
N TYR A 310 5.00 0.60 17.83
CA TYR A 310 5.04 1.94 18.40
C TYR A 310 6.46 2.52 18.27
N TRP A 311 6.58 3.68 17.63
CA TRP A 311 7.86 4.25 17.21
C TRP A 311 8.88 4.42 18.33
N ILE A 312 8.47 4.83 19.56
CA ILE A 312 9.40 4.97 20.69
C ILE A 312 10.08 3.64 21.01
N GLY A 313 9.31 2.55 21.02
CA GLY A 313 9.85 1.21 21.24
C GLY A 313 10.72 0.72 20.09
N VAL A 314 10.45 1.16 18.85
CA VAL A 314 11.14 0.70 17.65
C VAL A 314 12.40 1.53 17.38
N VAL A 315 12.32 2.84 17.35
CA VAL A 315 13.42 3.72 16.90
C VAL A 315 14.29 4.19 18.05
N GLY A 316 13.68 4.57 19.17
CA GLY A 316 14.38 5.12 20.34
C GLY A 316 14.72 4.11 21.44
N GLY A 317 14.18 2.87 21.38
CA GLY A 317 14.32 1.88 22.43
C GLY A 317 15.18 0.67 22.04
N PHE A 318 14.80 -0.49 22.56
CA PHE A 318 15.52 -1.77 22.35
C PHE A 318 15.74 -2.09 20.86
N PHE A 319 14.81 -1.68 19.96
CA PHE A 319 14.88 -1.97 18.55
C PHE A 319 15.80 -1.05 17.75
N ALA A 320 16.23 0.09 18.31
CA ALA A 320 17.28 0.92 17.69
C ALA A 320 18.55 0.09 17.44
N ASN A 321 18.96 -0.68 18.45
CA ASN A 321 20.12 -1.55 18.36
C ASN A 321 19.94 -2.66 17.30
N VAL A 322 18.75 -3.20 17.16
CA VAL A 322 18.44 -4.20 16.13
C VAL A 322 18.51 -3.57 14.74
N THR A 323 17.94 -2.40 14.57
CA THR A 323 17.96 -1.66 13.32
C THR A 323 19.38 -1.29 12.91
N GLU A 324 20.21 -0.80 13.83
CA GLU A 324 21.62 -0.48 13.60
C GLU A 324 22.45 -1.71 13.25
N ARG A 325 22.23 -2.82 13.95
CA ARG A 325 22.89 -4.08 13.66
C ARG A 325 22.53 -4.59 12.26
N TYR A 326 21.29 -4.47 11.84
CA TYR A 326 20.90 -4.81 10.46
C TYR A 326 21.57 -3.91 9.43
N LEU A 327 21.65 -2.61 9.68
CA LEU A 327 22.39 -1.68 8.82
C LEU A 327 23.86 -2.07 8.69
N GLU A 328 24.49 -2.42 9.80
CA GLU A 328 25.90 -2.86 9.80
C GLU A 328 26.07 -4.15 9.00
N MET A 329 25.19 -5.13 9.19
CA MET A 329 25.20 -6.36 8.43
C MET A 329 24.94 -6.12 6.92
N GLU A 330 24.07 -5.17 6.58
CA GLU A 330 23.81 -4.77 5.20
C GLU A 330 25.01 -4.07 4.55
N ARG A 331 25.77 -3.27 5.29
CA ARG A 331 27.01 -2.69 4.80
C ARG A 331 28.07 -3.74 4.44
N ARG A 332 28.04 -4.88 5.14
CA ARG A 332 29.04 -5.93 4.99
C ARG A 332 28.74 -6.96 3.90
N ARG A 333 27.53 -7.01 3.34
CA ARG A 333 27.13 -8.08 2.39
C ARG A 333 26.13 -7.64 1.33
N HIS A 334 26.50 -7.78 0.06
CA HIS A 334 25.68 -7.43 -1.11
C HIS A 334 24.41 -8.30 -1.33
N ARG A 335 24.25 -9.44 -0.66
CA ARG A 335 23.13 -10.38 -0.82
C ARG A 335 22.36 -10.57 0.49
N TYR A 336 22.22 -9.52 1.21
CA TYR A 336 21.72 -9.60 2.56
C TYR A 336 20.25 -10.09 2.66
N GLY A 337 19.36 -9.69 1.72
CA GLY A 337 17.94 -10.04 1.77
C GLY A 337 17.69 -11.55 1.80
N ALA A 338 18.22 -12.28 0.80
CA ALA A 338 18.04 -13.73 0.71
C ALA A 338 18.70 -14.48 1.89
N PHE A 339 19.89 -14.03 2.32
CA PHE A 339 20.60 -14.61 3.47
C PHE A 339 19.86 -14.35 4.79
N ARG A 340 19.25 -13.18 4.93
CA ARG A 340 18.45 -12.82 6.10
C ARG A 340 17.22 -13.71 6.22
N GLU A 341 16.46 -13.85 5.14
CA GLU A 341 15.24 -14.64 5.12
C GLU A 341 15.52 -16.09 5.47
N GLU A 342 16.57 -16.68 4.88
CA GLU A 342 17.00 -18.04 5.16
C GLU A 342 17.37 -18.26 6.63
N ARG A 343 18.11 -17.35 7.25
CA ARG A 343 18.49 -17.45 8.66
C ARG A 343 17.34 -17.21 9.63
N PHE A 344 16.45 -16.29 9.31
CA PHE A 344 15.27 -16.04 10.13
C PHE A 344 14.28 -17.20 10.09
N LEU A 345 14.05 -17.76 8.91
CA LEU A 345 13.17 -18.92 8.73
C LEU A 345 13.73 -20.15 9.44
N LYS A 346 15.06 -20.31 9.49
CA LYS A 346 15.74 -21.41 10.20
C LYS A 346 15.83 -21.24 11.71
N GLY A 347 15.35 -20.12 12.27
CA GLY A 347 15.36 -19.89 13.72
C GLY A 347 16.76 -19.71 14.33
N GLU A 348 17.81 -19.50 13.55
CA GLU A 348 19.19 -19.38 14.03
C GLU A 348 19.46 -18.19 14.97
N PHE A 349 18.53 -17.24 15.05
CA PHE A 349 18.64 -16.06 15.93
C PHE A 349 17.77 -16.15 17.19
N GLY A 350 17.34 -17.35 17.57
CA GLY A 350 16.72 -17.63 18.84
C GLY A 350 15.38 -16.92 19.09
N GLY A 351 14.30 -17.63 18.82
CA GLY A 351 12.98 -17.30 19.31
C GLY A 351 12.23 -16.21 18.54
N ARG A 352 10.97 -16.43 18.39
CA ARG A 352 9.96 -15.60 17.75
C ARG A 352 10.18 -14.09 17.97
N GLY A 353 10.46 -13.36 16.89
CA GLY A 353 10.28 -11.91 16.84
C GLY A 353 11.37 -11.01 17.44
N SER A 354 12.21 -11.47 18.36
CA SER A 354 13.07 -10.58 19.17
C SER A 354 14.28 -9.96 18.45
N ARG A 355 14.58 -10.37 17.23
CA ARG A 355 15.75 -9.88 16.46
C ARG A 355 15.43 -9.46 15.04
N ARG A 356 14.15 -9.40 14.70
CA ARG A 356 13.69 -8.97 13.37
C ARG A 356 13.52 -7.45 13.34
N ARG A 357 13.72 -6.82 12.17
CA ARG A 357 13.26 -5.45 11.94
C ARG A 357 11.77 -5.37 12.27
N ALA A 358 11.32 -4.27 12.86
CA ALA A 358 9.90 -4.00 12.95
C ALA A 358 9.34 -3.91 11.53
N PHE A 359 8.22 -4.58 11.28
CA PHE A 359 7.60 -4.56 9.96
C PHE A 359 7.07 -3.15 9.66
N VAL A 360 6.23 -2.62 10.54
CA VAL A 360 5.72 -1.25 10.45
C VAL A 360 6.13 -0.49 11.71
N THR A 361 6.70 0.69 11.53
CA THR A 361 6.94 1.68 12.59
C THR A 361 5.88 2.76 12.48
N HIS A 362 5.02 2.84 13.49
CA HIS A 362 3.89 3.77 13.51
C HIS A 362 4.17 4.93 14.47
N PHE A 363 4.17 6.13 13.93
CA PHE A 363 4.46 7.38 14.64
C PHE A 363 3.21 7.96 15.31
N THR A 364 2.51 7.10 16.04
CA THR A 364 1.28 7.46 16.76
C THR A 364 1.49 8.66 17.66
N GLY A 365 0.64 9.68 17.50
CA GLY A 365 0.75 10.93 18.23
C GLY A 365 1.77 11.92 17.67
N CYS A 366 2.44 11.59 16.57
CA CYS A 366 3.19 12.52 15.74
C CYS A 366 2.27 13.01 14.63
N GLN A 367 1.88 14.27 14.67
CA GLN A 367 0.99 14.85 13.66
C GLN A 367 1.80 15.72 12.68
N PRO A 368 2.43 15.11 11.66
CA PRO A 368 3.37 15.84 10.81
C PRO A 368 2.73 17.03 10.10
N CYS A 369 1.43 16.98 9.83
CA CYS A 369 0.76 18.03 9.09
C CYS A 369 0.35 19.23 9.96
N SER A 370 -0.18 19.02 11.15
CA SER A 370 -0.52 20.11 12.07
C SER A 370 0.75 20.70 12.72
N GLY A 371 1.78 19.89 12.90
CA GLY A 371 2.96 20.22 13.69
C GLY A 371 2.77 19.98 15.18
N ASP A 372 1.60 19.44 15.56
CA ASP A 372 1.34 19.05 16.94
C ASP A 372 1.90 17.64 17.19
N HIS A 373 2.21 17.34 18.41
CA HIS A 373 2.58 16.00 18.86
C HIS A 373 2.12 15.76 20.28
N ASN A 374 2.12 14.49 20.70
CA ASN A 374 1.82 14.16 22.07
C ASN A 374 2.77 14.92 23.02
N PRO A 375 2.26 15.62 24.04
CA PRO A 375 3.08 16.41 24.98
C PRO A 375 4.16 15.60 25.71
N SER A 376 4.05 14.28 25.74
CA SER A 376 5.08 13.40 26.30
C SER A 376 6.32 13.21 25.39
N TYR A 377 6.28 13.65 24.16
CA TYR A 377 7.41 13.59 23.23
C TYR A 377 8.24 14.88 23.37
N ASP A 378 9.56 14.71 23.37
CA ASP A 378 10.46 15.83 23.60
C ASP A 378 10.79 16.57 22.28
N GLY A 379 10.47 17.84 22.20
CA GLY A 379 10.79 18.73 21.09
C GLY A 379 10.49 18.13 19.71
N ASP A 380 11.45 18.21 18.79
CA ASP A 380 11.35 17.70 17.42
C ASP A 380 11.69 16.19 17.25
N THR A 381 11.83 15.47 18.36
CA THR A 381 12.23 14.04 18.35
C THR A 381 11.34 13.21 17.41
N CYS A 382 10.05 13.46 17.46
CA CYS A 382 9.03 12.83 16.62
C CYS A 382 9.38 12.90 15.12
N TRP A 383 9.68 14.10 14.64
CA TRP A 383 9.98 14.34 13.21
C TRP A 383 11.36 13.80 12.82
N ASN A 384 12.33 13.94 13.70
CA ASN A 384 13.69 13.46 13.48
C ASN A 384 13.73 11.93 13.37
N GLU A 385 13.03 11.24 14.26
CA GLU A 385 12.93 9.77 14.21
C GLU A 385 12.08 9.26 13.03
N MET A 386 11.10 10.05 12.60
CA MET A 386 10.36 9.76 11.35
C MET A 386 11.28 9.84 10.13
N ILE A 387 12.11 10.87 10.02
CA ILE A 387 13.11 10.99 8.97
C ILE A 387 14.09 9.82 9.01
N ARG A 388 14.56 9.44 10.20
CA ARG A 388 15.47 8.31 10.39
C ARG A 388 14.85 6.98 9.91
N ALA A 389 13.60 6.72 10.27
CA ALA A 389 12.87 5.54 9.82
C ALA A 389 12.66 5.52 8.30
N LEU A 390 12.33 6.67 7.71
CA LEU A 390 12.19 6.83 6.26
C LEU A 390 13.51 6.60 5.52
N ASN A 391 14.62 7.17 5.99
CA ASN A 391 15.94 6.94 5.40
C ASN A 391 16.37 5.47 5.50
N PHE A 392 16.07 4.83 6.63
CA PHE A 392 16.34 3.40 6.81
C PHE A 392 15.55 2.52 5.82
N ALA A 393 14.28 2.79 5.63
CA ALA A 393 13.44 2.08 4.66
C ALA A 393 13.88 2.36 3.21
N ASP A 394 14.15 3.64 2.88
CA ASP A 394 14.66 4.04 1.56
C ASP A 394 15.95 3.28 1.20
N ASN A 395 16.87 3.10 2.14
CA ASN A 395 18.10 2.37 1.89
C ASN A 395 17.88 0.93 1.44
N GLN A 396 16.80 0.29 1.88
CA GLN A 396 16.46 -1.07 1.45
C GLN A 396 16.05 -1.13 -0.03
N VAL A 397 15.48 -0.04 -0.54
CA VAL A 397 15.05 0.10 -1.93
C VAL A 397 16.17 0.67 -2.79
N MET A 398 16.80 1.76 -2.35
CA MET A 398 17.76 2.53 -3.14
C MET A 398 19.07 1.81 -3.42
N ARG A 399 19.46 0.85 -2.58
CA ARG A 399 20.63 -0.01 -2.82
C ARG A 399 20.53 -0.83 -4.09
N ALA A 400 19.32 -1.24 -4.48
CA ALA A 400 19.12 -1.93 -5.74
C ALA A 400 19.46 -1.03 -6.94
N TYR A 401 19.46 0.28 -6.76
CA TYR A 401 19.80 1.29 -7.76
C TYR A 401 21.21 1.88 -7.56
N GLY A 402 21.99 1.36 -6.60
CA GLY A 402 23.35 1.83 -6.34
C GLY A 402 23.46 3.11 -5.50
N TYR A 403 22.47 3.41 -4.65
CA TYR A 403 22.46 4.60 -3.80
C TYR A 403 22.16 4.25 -2.34
N VAL A 404 22.61 5.13 -1.43
CA VAL A 404 22.40 4.98 0.02
C VAL A 404 22.38 6.34 0.73
N HIS A 405 21.54 6.45 1.77
CA HIS A 405 21.70 7.47 2.81
C HIS A 405 22.78 7.01 3.79
N THR A 406 23.93 7.69 3.83
CA THR A 406 25.03 7.33 4.73
C THR A 406 24.78 7.76 6.17
N ASP A 407 23.97 8.81 6.35
CA ASP A 407 23.48 9.29 7.65
C ASP A 407 21.96 9.20 7.67
N LEU A 408 21.42 8.39 8.58
CA LEU A 408 19.97 8.21 8.72
C LEU A 408 19.31 9.36 9.48
N SER A 409 20.07 10.14 10.26
CA SER A 409 19.53 11.15 11.18
C SER A 409 19.17 12.47 10.52
N LYS A 410 19.48 12.65 9.24
CA LYS A 410 19.27 13.93 8.53
C LYS A 410 18.68 13.70 7.14
N THR A 411 18.18 14.77 6.55
CA THR A 411 17.93 14.90 5.12
C THR A 411 19.25 14.89 4.34
N SER A 412 20.08 13.89 4.57
CA SER A 412 21.32 13.76 3.83
C SER A 412 21.00 13.35 2.39
N PRO A 413 21.68 13.95 1.40
CA PRO A 413 21.49 13.54 0.02
C PRO A 413 21.88 12.07 -0.14
N LEU A 414 21.18 11.38 -1.05
CA LEU A 414 21.57 10.06 -1.50
C LEU A 414 22.99 10.12 -2.08
N GLN A 415 23.83 9.20 -1.67
CA GLN A 415 25.19 9.04 -2.16
C GLN A 415 25.29 7.77 -2.98
N PRO A 416 26.16 7.70 -4.02
CA PRO A 416 26.47 6.46 -4.69
C PRO A 416 26.96 5.41 -3.68
N LEU A 417 26.44 4.20 -3.81
CA LEU A 417 26.94 3.07 -3.03
C LEU A 417 28.38 2.78 -3.47
N PRO A 418 29.37 2.72 -2.56
CA PRO A 418 30.72 2.35 -2.93
C PRO A 418 30.73 0.98 -3.60
N PHE A 419 31.40 0.88 -4.75
CA PHE A 419 31.49 -0.38 -5.53
C PHE A 419 32.29 -1.45 -4.79
N ASP A 420 33.29 -1.02 -4.04
CA ASP A 420 34.19 -1.87 -3.25
C ASP A 420 33.88 -1.69 -1.77
N TYR A 421 32.99 -2.52 -1.23
CA TYR A 421 33.06 -2.77 0.20
C TYR A 421 34.34 -3.54 0.47
N PRO A 422 35.24 -3.07 1.34
CA PRO A 422 36.38 -3.84 1.71
C PRO A 422 35.93 -5.21 2.19
N ASP A 423 36.45 -6.26 1.61
CA ASP A 423 36.37 -7.61 2.14
C ASP A 423 37.02 -7.59 3.53
N GLU A 424 36.27 -7.22 4.54
CA GLU A 424 36.69 -7.45 5.92
C GLU A 424 36.67 -8.96 6.11
N THR A 425 37.84 -9.54 5.98
CA THR A 425 38.14 -10.89 6.42
C THR A 425 37.70 -11.06 7.86
N TRP A 426 36.82 -11.98 8.08
CA TRP A 426 36.39 -12.46 9.41
C TRP A 426 37.49 -13.30 10.06
#